data_a53caa7bf106a03f502bc5e018ce0768
#
_entry.id   a53caa7bf106a03f502bc5e018ce0768
#
_cell.length_a   1.000
_cell.length_b   1.000
_cell.length_c   1.000
_cell.angle_alpha   90.00
_cell.angle_beta   90.00
_cell.angle_gamma   90.00
#
_symmetry.space_group_name_H-M   'P 1'
#
loop_
_entity.id
_entity.type
_entity.pdbx_description
1 polymer ?
#
loop_
_entity_poly.entity_id
_entity_poly.type
_entity_poly.pdbx_seq_one_letter_code
_entity_poly.pdbx_strand_id
1 'polypeptide(L)'
;MQNKKANRKYISELLLPITIAILLQISIPCLSQDSFNTLFKYPEKILGYTHTGIHKTEELIDKYLDQKDSLYISPNIYKLTLMAQYSNCYEYYRFSTENNNQKFTLSPDNSDKLGIYVGWKWIFLGWSFDINSNKAKVDLNFSFYTSKVGIDIFYRKRDKGFKIKDLVGFKDNAGNEIRTYNGFFDGISVKQKGVNVYYIFNNKKFSYPAAYSQTTNQRISCGSFILGLNYAEQSFHINTEKFDDKIQESISSDFKFNEIKYKDYSINFGYSYNWVFARNCLANISLTPAIGYKNTSFKFTDSRDFIKNINFDLITRIGVVYNNSRYFIGLSHISHTYSYRKTNISIVNGFGTINLYAGFNLFKK
;
A
#
# COMPACT_ATOMS: atom_id res chain seq x y z
N MET A 1 -21.59 -33.00 -5.61
CA MET A 1 -22.26 -31.86 -4.96
C MET A 1 -21.76 -31.56 -3.54
N GLN A 2 -21.35 -32.53 -2.76
CA GLN A 2 -20.85 -32.39 -1.37
C GLN A 2 -19.51 -31.58 -1.30
N ASN A 3 -18.59 -31.81 -2.21
CA ASN A 3 -17.30 -31.07 -2.22
C ASN A 3 -17.40 -29.53 -2.47
N LYS A 4 -18.41 -29.06 -3.22
CA LYS A 4 -18.62 -27.62 -3.42
C LYS A 4 -19.21 -26.91 -2.20
N LYS A 5 -20.02 -27.60 -1.39
CA LYS A 5 -20.57 -27.06 -0.13
C LYS A 5 -19.49 -26.98 0.97
N ALA A 6 -18.61 -27.99 1.04
CA ALA A 6 -17.49 -28.00 1.98
C ALA A 6 -16.52 -26.83 1.67
N ASN A 7 -16.11 -26.63 0.42
CA ASN A 7 -15.24 -25.50 0.04
C ASN A 7 -15.84 -24.12 0.32
N ARG A 8 -17.14 -23.92 0.11
CA ARG A 8 -17.80 -22.63 0.46
C ARG A 8 -17.82 -22.37 1.98
N LYS A 9 -18.02 -23.41 2.79
CA LYS A 9 -18.00 -23.28 4.25
C LYS A 9 -16.58 -22.95 4.75
N TYR A 10 -15.54 -23.59 4.19
CA TYR A 10 -14.15 -23.30 4.54
C TYR A 10 -13.71 -21.89 4.16
N ILE A 11 -14.12 -21.40 3.00
CA ILE A 11 -13.79 -20.02 2.55
C ILE A 11 -14.49 -18.99 3.46
N SER A 12 -15.74 -19.20 3.87
CA SER A 12 -16.44 -18.29 4.78
C SER A 12 -15.86 -18.31 6.20
N GLU A 13 -15.41 -19.47 6.70
CA GLU A 13 -14.77 -19.60 8.00
C GLU A 13 -13.35 -18.97 8.03
N LEU A 14 -12.66 -18.94 6.90
CA LEU A 14 -11.36 -18.29 6.75
C LEU A 14 -11.48 -16.75 6.59
N LEU A 15 -12.51 -16.30 5.88
CA LEU A 15 -12.73 -14.87 5.63
C LEU A 15 -13.22 -14.12 6.88
N LEU A 16 -13.99 -14.77 7.76
CA LEU A 16 -14.59 -14.12 8.92
C LEU A 16 -13.55 -13.51 9.89
N PRO A 17 -12.54 -14.24 10.37
CA PRO A 17 -11.54 -13.67 11.29
C PRO A 17 -10.59 -12.68 10.58
N ILE A 18 -10.32 -12.85 9.28
CA ILE A 18 -9.59 -11.86 8.48
C ILE A 18 -10.40 -10.57 8.38
N THR A 19 -11.72 -10.69 8.14
CA THR A 19 -12.63 -9.55 8.09
C THR A 19 -12.74 -8.86 9.45
N ILE A 20 -12.78 -9.61 10.55
CA ILE A 20 -12.79 -9.07 11.92
C ILE A 20 -11.47 -8.35 12.23
N ALA A 21 -10.32 -8.90 11.85
CA ALA A 21 -9.02 -8.27 12.05
C ALA A 21 -8.91 -6.97 11.22
N ILE A 22 -9.40 -6.97 9.98
CA ILE A 22 -9.46 -5.77 9.12
C ILE A 22 -10.43 -4.73 9.71
N LEU A 23 -11.61 -5.14 10.17
CA LEU A 23 -12.59 -4.25 10.80
C LEU A 23 -12.05 -3.63 12.10
N LEU A 24 -11.34 -4.39 12.92
CA LEU A 24 -10.69 -3.88 14.12
C LEU A 24 -9.60 -2.85 13.80
N GLN A 25 -8.81 -3.06 12.74
CA GLN A 25 -7.79 -2.10 12.32
C GLN A 25 -8.36 -0.82 11.68
N ILE A 26 -9.49 -0.94 10.96
CA ILE A 26 -10.18 0.20 10.34
C ILE A 26 -11.02 0.99 11.35
N SER A 27 -11.58 0.32 12.36
CA SER A 27 -12.52 0.93 13.31
C SER A 27 -11.84 1.69 14.44
N ILE A 28 -10.61 1.35 14.83
CA ILE A 28 -9.90 1.97 15.95
C ILE A 28 -9.62 3.46 15.75
N PRO A 29 -9.25 3.97 14.56
CA PRO A 29 -9.07 5.41 14.35
C PRO A 29 -10.35 6.24 14.31
N CYS A 30 -11.52 5.61 14.14
CA CYS A 30 -12.82 6.25 13.99
C CYS A 30 -13.74 6.11 15.21
N LEU A 31 -13.32 5.35 16.23
CA LEU A 31 -14.14 5.16 17.42
C LEU A 31 -14.06 6.38 18.36
N SER A 32 -15.21 6.96 18.65
CA SER A 32 -15.35 7.93 19.76
C SER A 32 -15.03 7.24 21.09
N GLN A 33 -14.64 8.00 22.10
CA GLN A 33 -14.28 7.52 23.44
C GLN A 33 -15.37 6.62 24.06
N ASP A 34 -16.64 6.88 23.74
CA ASP A 34 -17.81 6.11 24.23
C ASP A 34 -17.90 4.73 23.58
N SER A 35 -17.53 4.60 22.30
CA SER A 35 -17.49 3.31 21.59
C SER A 35 -16.35 2.43 22.08
N PHE A 36 -15.23 3.04 22.48
CA PHE A 36 -14.08 2.36 23.08
C PHE A 36 -14.47 1.73 24.44
N ASN A 37 -15.18 2.48 25.28
CA ASN A 37 -15.65 2.01 26.58
C ASN A 37 -16.68 0.86 26.47
N THR A 38 -17.49 0.84 25.42
CA THR A 38 -18.49 -0.22 25.18
C THR A 38 -17.84 -1.53 24.74
N LEU A 39 -16.75 -1.48 23.97
CA LEU A 39 -15.98 -2.64 23.54
C LEU A 39 -15.28 -3.36 24.72
N PHE A 40 -14.90 -2.62 25.76
CA PHE A 40 -14.26 -3.18 26.95
C PHE A 40 -15.23 -3.64 28.03
N LYS A 41 -16.55 -3.39 27.89
CA LYS A 41 -17.55 -3.76 28.88
C LYS A 41 -17.91 -5.26 28.92
N TYR A 42 -17.59 -6.03 27.87
CA TYR A 42 -17.83 -7.47 27.78
C TYR A 42 -16.65 -8.24 27.19
N PRO A 43 -15.44 -8.18 27.79
CA PRO A 43 -14.27 -8.79 27.20
C PRO A 43 -14.35 -10.32 27.13
N GLU A 44 -14.99 -10.97 28.10
CA GLU A 44 -15.01 -12.44 28.22
C GLU A 44 -15.83 -13.14 27.13
N LYS A 45 -16.95 -12.59 26.69
CA LYS A 45 -17.75 -13.17 25.60
C LYS A 45 -17.10 -13.02 24.24
N ILE A 46 -16.47 -11.88 23.99
CA ILE A 46 -15.74 -11.62 22.74
C ILE A 46 -14.48 -12.48 22.68
N LEU A 47 -13.73 -12.61 23.78
CA LEU A 47 -12.56 -13.46 23.88
C LEU A 47 -12.88 -14.95 23.70
N GLY A 48 -14.00 -15.46 24.19
CA GLY A 48 -14.39 -16.87 24.04
C GLY A 48 -14.70 -17.25 22.57
N TYR A 49 -15.47 -16.45 21.85
CA TYR A 49 -15.77 -16.68 20.43
C TYR A 49 -14.55 -16.43 19.53
N THR A 50 -13.70 -15.47 19.86
CA THR A 50 -12.47 -15.18 19.11
C THR A 50 -11.40 -16.25 19.34
N HIS A 51 -11.26 -16.84 20.54
CA HIS A 51 -10.23 -17.83 20.84
C HIS A 51 -10.43 -19.11 20.01
N THR A 52 -11.65 -19.64 19.93
CA THR A 52 -11.96 -20.84 19.13
C THR A 52 -11.84 -20.55 17.62
N GLY A 53 -12.25 -19.37 17.17
CA GLY A 53 -12.12 -18.93 15.78
C GLY A 53 -10.66 -18.73 15.36
N ILE A 54 -9.85 -18.14 16.24
CA ILE A 54 -8.42 -17.91 15.99
C ILE A 54 -7.67 -19.24 15.90
N HIS A 55 -7.91 -20.20 16.79
CA HIS A 55 -7.26 -21.53 16.73
C HIS A 55 -7.60 -22.29 15.45
N LYS A 56 -8.86 -22.33 15.05
CA LYS A 56 -9.26 -22.97 13.78
C LYS A 56 -8.62 -22.30 12.58
N THR A 57 -8.52 -20.98 12.59
CA THR A 57 -7.90 -20.22 11.50
C THR A 57 -6.40 -20.48 11.46
N GLU A 58 -5.73 -20.59 12.60
CA GLU A 58 -4.31 -20.96 12.68
C GLU A 58 -4.06 -22.34 12.09
N GLU A 59 -4.81 -23.35 12.47
CA GLU A 59 -4.68 -24.70 11.92
C GLU A 59 -4.86 -24.71 10.40
N LEU A 60 -5.80 -23.92 9.88
CA LEU A 60 -6.03 -23.82 8.44
C LEU A 60 -4.89 -23.06 7.74
N ILE A 61 -4.39 -21.97 8.31
CA ILE A 61 -3.26 -21.22 7.77
C ILE A 61 -2.02 -22.11 7.80
N ASP A 62 -1.68 -22.73 8.90
CA ASP A 62 -0.50 -23.60 9.03
C ASP A 62 -0.57 -24.78 8.08
N LYS A 63 -1.73 -25.42 7.96
CA LYS A 63 -1.94 -26.60 7.12
C LYS A 63 -1.92 -26.29 5.62
N TYR A 64 -2.52 -25.19 5.18
CA TYR A 64 -2.75 -24.92 3.77
C TYR A 64 -1.94 -23.77 3.21
N LEU A 65 -1.59 -22.78 4.03
CA LEU A 65 -0.97 -21.54 3.58
C LEU A 65 0.45 -21.32 4.11
N ASP A 66 0.90 -22.06 5.12
CA ASP A 66 2.18 -21.80 5.78
C ASP A 66 3.14 -23.02 5.84
N GLN A 67 3.17 -23.81 4.75
CA GLN A 67 4.12 -24.89 4.60
C GLN A 67 5.52 -24.33 4.30
N LYS A 68 6.50 -24.63 5.18
CA LYS A 68 7.89 -24.13 5.09
C LYS A 68 8.89 -25.27 5.11
N ASP A 69 9.97 -25.11 4.33
CA ASP A 69 11.15 -25.96 4.42
C ASP A 69 12.05 -25.39 5.53
N SER A 70 12.25 -26.17 6.60
CA SER A 70 13.02 -25.75 7.78
C SER A 70 14.50 -25.48 7.49
N LEU A 71 15.06 -25.99 6.39
CA LEU A 71 16.42 -25.68 5.95
C LEU A 71 16.50 -24.22 5.46
N TYR A 72 15.48 -23.73 4.75
CA TYR A 72 15.44 -22.40 4.17
C TYR A 72 14.82 -21.34 5.07
N ILE A 73 13.80 -21.71 5.82
CA ILE A 73 12.97 -20.77 6.60
C ILE A 73 12.82 -21.30 8.03
N SER A 74 13.22 -20.50 9.01
CA SER A 74 12.87 -20.79 10.41
C SER A 74 11.68 -19.95 10.86
N PRO A 75 10.67 -20.56 11.48
CA PRO A 75 9.56 -19.84 12.06
C PRO A 75 10.01 -19.02 13.27
N ASN A 76 9.29 -17.97 13.59
CA ASN A 76 9.44 -17.26 14.84
C ASN A 76 8.99 -18.18 15.99
N ILE A 77 9.90 -18.46 16.91
CA ILE A 77 9.67 -19.34 18.07
C ILE A 77 9.01 -18.61 19.25
N TYR A 78 8.74 -17.32 19.13
CA TYR A 78 8.13 -16.50 20.16
C TYR A 78 6.64 -16.26 19.88
N LYS A 79 5.89 -16.01 20.97
CA LYS A 79 4.43 -15.81 20.88
C LYS A 79 4.06 -14.34 20.68
N LEU A 80 4.84 -13.43 21.25
CA LEU A 80 4.57 -11.99 21.24
C LEU A 80 5.71 -11.23 20.57
N THR A 81 5.38 -10.31 19.71
CA THR A 81 6.31 -9.37 19.06
C THR A 81 5.92 -7.95 19.44
N LEU A 82 6.87 -7.14 19.89
CA LEU A 82 6.71 -5.70 20.06
C LEU A 82 7.63 -4.98 19.07
N MET A 83 7.09 -4.01 18.33
CA MET A 83 7.82 -3.28 17.30
C MET A 83 7.48 -1.80 17.36
N ALA A 84 8.51 -0.96 17.31
CA ALA A 84 8.40 0.46 17.03
C ALA A 84 8.80 0.72 15.57
N GLN A 85 8.10 1.61 14.90
CA GLN A 85 8.32 1.92 13.49
C GLN A 85 8.20 3.42 13.24
N TYR A 86 9.18 3.97 12.53
CA TYR A 86 9.07 5.25 11.86
C TYR A 86 8.76 5.00 10.39
N SER A 87 7.80 5.74 9.83
CA SER A 87 7.39 5.62 8.44
C SER A 87 7.36 6.99 7.77
N ASN A 88 8.09 7.14 6.67
CA ASN A 88 7.98 8.29 5.77
C ASN A 88 7.15 7.89 4.55
N CYS A 89 5.96 8.47 4.42
CA CYS A 89 5.05 8.23 3.30
C CYS A 89 5.13 9.39 2.32
N TYR A 90 5.36 9.09 1.05
CA TYR A 90 5.44 10.07 -0.02
C TYR A 90 4.45 9.73 -1.14
N GLU A 91 4.09 10.73 -1.91
CA GLU A 91 3.24 10.60 -3.10
C GLU A 91 3.56 11.69 -4.11
N TYR A 92 3.38 11.39 -5.39
CA TYR A 92 3.56 12.34 -6.48
C TYR A 92 2.54 12.07 -7.60
N TYR A 93 2.19 13.13 -8.31
CA TYR A 93 1.23 13.13 -9.40
C TYR A 93 1.79 13.98 -10.54
N ARG A 94 2.20 13.33 -11.60
CA ARG A 94 2.77 13.98 -12.79
C ARG A 94 1.73 13.97 -13.89
N PHE A 95 1.40 15.15 -14.39
CA PHE A 95 0.52 15.37 -15.51
C PHE A 95 1.36 15.86 -16.69
N SER A 96 1.14 15.34 -17.88
CA SER A 96 1.82 15.77 -19.10
C SER A 96 0.92 15.72 -20.31
N THR A 97 1.13 16.65 -21.27
CA THR A 97 0.46 16.67 -22.57
C THR A 97 1.48 16.45 -23.67
N GLU A 98 1.05 15.77 -24.76
CA GLU A 98 1.91 15.56 -25.93
C GLU A 98 1.89 16.78 -26.88
N ASN A 99 0.73 17.42 -27.05
CA ASN A 99 0.56 18.50 -28.02
C ASN A 99 1.40 19.75 -27.71
N ASN A 100 1.52 20.12 -26.43
CA ASN A 100 2.19 21.37 -26.03
C ASN A 100 3.45 21.10 -25.21
N ASN A 101 3.89 19.85 -25.09
CA ASN A 101 5.02 19.43 -24.23
C ASN A 101 4.94 19.97 -22.79
N GLN A 102 3.72 20.27 -22.33
CA GLN A 102 3.52 20.76 -20.98
C GLN A 102 3.52 19.62 -19.97
N LYS A 103 4.19 19.87 -18.85
CA LYS A 103 4.29 18.92 -17.75
C LYS A 103 4.32 19.66 -16.44
N PHE A 104 3.54 19.16 -15.47
CA PHE A 104 3.67 19.60 -14.09
C PHE A 104 3.58 18.41 -13.12
N THR A 105 4.28 18.52 -12.01
CA THR A 105 4.29 17.52 -10.95
C THR A 105 3.74 18.13 -9.67
N LEU A 106 2.69 17.51 -9.13
CA LEU A 106 2.12 17.85 -7.83
C LEU A 106 2.58 16.81 -6.81
N SER A 107 3.04 17.26 -5.68
CA SER A 107 3.43 16.42 -4.57
C SER A 107 3.08 17.12 -3.26
N PRO A 108 2.35 16.48 -2.37
CA PRO A 108 2.19 17.00 -1.02
C PRO A 108 3.49 16.82 -0.23
N ASP A 109 3.57 17.47 0.92
CA ASP A 109 4.64 17.18 1.86
C ASP A 109 4.54 15.73 2.35
N ASN A 110 5.69 15.10 2.54
CA ASN A 110 5.75 13.75 3.05
C ASN A 110 5.06 13.64 4.42
N SER A 111 4.51 12.48 4.68
CA SER A 111 3.89 12.17 5.97
C SER A 111 4.83 11.34 6.81
N ASP A 112 5.27 11.89 7.91
CA ASP A 112 6.08 11.20 8.90
C ASP A 112 5.20 10.63 10.00
N LYS A 113 5.32 9.33 10.25
CA LYS A 113 4.51 8.62 11.24
C LYS A 113 5.40 7.85 12.22
N LEU A 114 5.05 7.89 13.50
CA LEU A 114 5.58 6.97 14.50
C LEU A 114 4.50 5.95 14.86
N GLY A 115 4.86 4.68 14.89
CA GLY A 115 3.96 3.59 15.20
C GLY A 115 4.53 2.64 16.24
N ILE A 116 3.63 2.05 17.03
CA ILE A 116 3.89 0.95 17.92
C ILE A 116 3.01 -0.22 17.48
N TYR A 117 3.60 -1.38 17.34
CA TYR A 117 2.94 -2.58 16.86
C TYR A 117 3.13 -3.72 17.84
N VAL A 118 2.04 -4.44 18.05
CA VAL A 118 2.01 -5.66 18.86
C VAL A 118 1.62 -6.81 17.94
N GLY A 119 2.48 -7.80 17.83
CA GLY A 119 2.26 -9.00 17.05
C GLY A 119 1.98 -10.20 17.95
N TRP A 120 0.89 -10.91 17.69
CA TRP A 120 0.60 -12.20 18.30
C TRP A 120 0.52 -13.24 17.20
N LYS A 121 1.56 -14.09 17.14
CA LYS A 121 1.70 -15.08 16.06
C LYS A 121 1.71 -14.41 14.67
N TRP A 122 0.67 -14.53 13.88
CA TRP A 122 0.51 -13.96 12.53
C TRP A 122 -0.33 -12.67 12.49
N ILE A 123 -0.96 -12.29 13.61
CA ILE A 123 -1.75 -11.06 13.74
C ILE A 123 -0.85 -9.94 14.25
N PHE A 124 -0.79 -8.83 13.50
CA PHE A 124 -0.15 -7.60 13.93
C PHE A 124 -1.20 -6.51 14.09
N LEU A 125 -1.23 -5.90 15.26
CA LEU A 125 -2.03 -4.72 15.55
C LEU A 125 -1.07 -3.58 15.85
N GLY A 126 -1.26 -2.46 15.20
CA GLY A 126 -0.40 -1.31 15.36
C GLY A 126 -1.15 0.00 15.38
N TRP A 127 -0.60 0.94 16.08
CA TRP A 127 -1.04 2.32 16.12
C TRP A 127 0.07 3.22 15.62
N SER A 128 -0.23 4.05 14.62
CA SER A 128 0.71 5.03 14.12
C SER A 128 0.13 6.43 14.22
N PHE A 129 0.96 7.35 14.70
CA PHE A 129 0.62 8.77 14.82
C PHE A 129 1.38 9.55 13.77
N ASP A 130 0.69 10.48 13.12
CA ASP A 130 1.30 11.43 12.21
C ASP A 130 2.02 12.50 13.03
N ILE A 131 3.33 12.67 12.83
CA ILE A 131 4.13 13.69 13.54
C ILE A 131 3.88 15.07 12.93
N ASN A 132 3.67 15.12 11.62
CA ASN A 132 3.37 16.32 10.87
C ASN A 132 1.86 16.42 10.66
N SER A 133 1.13 16.89 11.69
CA SER A 133 -0.33 16.90 11.74
C SER A 133 -0.96 17.77 10.65
N ASN A 134 -1.04 17.26 9.43
CA ASN A 134 -1.89 17.84 8.40
C ASN A 134 -3.26 17.15 8.43
N LYS A 135 -4.23 17.80 9.08
CA LYS A 135 -5.59 17.27 9.34
C LYS A 135 -6.41 16.90 8.10
N ALA A 136 -5.92 17.23 6.90
CA ALA A 136 -6.64 17.02 5.65
C ALA A 136 -6.25 15.72 4.92
N LYS A 137 -5.62 14.76 5.61
CA LYS A 137 -5.17 13.52 4.98
C LYS A 137 -5.61 12.27 5.75
N VAL A 138 -5.97 11.25 4.99
CA VAL A 138 -6.14 9.88 5.49
C VAL A 138 -5.21 8.97 4.69
N ASP A 139 -4.45 8.14 5.36
CA ASP A 139 -3.51 7.21 4.74
C ASP A 139 -3.49 5.92 5.55
N LEU A 140 -4.18 4.91 5.03
CA LEU A 140 -4.31 3.58 5.63
C LEU A 140 -3.67 2.57 4.70
N ASN A 141 -2.74 1.79 5.23
CA ASN A 141 -2.10 0.69 4.52
C ASN A 141 -2.17 -0.55 5.41
N PHE A 142 -2.63 -1.63 4.85
CA PHE A 142 -2.68 -2.93 5.51
C PHE A 142 -2.02 -3.96 4.61
N SER A 143 -1.12 -4.77 5.18
CA SER A 143 -0.49 -5.89 4.48
C SER A 143 -0.57 -7.15 5.33
N PHE A 144 -0.98 -8.23 4.71
CA PHE A 144 -1.04 -9.56 5.30
C PHE A 144 -0.18 -10.51 4.47
N TYR A 145 0.69 -11.26 5.16
CA TYR A 145 1.62 -12.18 4.51
C TYR A 145 1.53 -13.57 5.10
N THR A 146 1.29 -14.55 4.24
CA THR A 146 1.55 -15.97 4.52
C THR A 146 2.75 -16.46 3.71
N SER A 147 3.11 -17.74 3.78
CA SER A 147 4.15 -18.28 2.91
C SER A 147 3.70 -18.30 1.44
N LYS A 148 2.40 -18.54 1.16
CA LYS A 148 1.86 -18.73 -0.20
C LYS A 148 1.21 -17.49 -0.78
N VAL A 149 0.51 -16.72 0.04
CA VAL A 149 -0.36 -15.62 -0.40
C VAL A 149 -0.04 -14.37 0.38
N GLY A 150 0.02 -13.25 -0.32
CA GLY A 150 0.05 -11.93 0.29
C GLY A 150 -1.15 -11.10 -0.16
N ILE A 151 -1.58 -10.20 0.70
CA ILE A 151 -2.68 -9.27 0.46
C ILE A 151 -2.23 -7.89 0.95
N ASP A 152 -2.32 -6.89 0.07
CA ASP A 152 -2.10 -5.49 0.42
C ASP A 152 -3.39 -4.73 0.16
N ILE A 153 -3.80 -3.92 1.11
CA ILE A 153 -4.97 -3.03 1.00
C ILE A 153 -4.51 -1.63 1.33
N PHE A 154 -4.91 -0.67 0.53
CA PHE A 154 -4.63 0.72 0.79
C PHE A 154 -5.86 1.62 0.59
N TYR A 155 -5.93 2.68 1.37
CA TYR A 155 -6.87 3.77 1.23
C TYR A 155 -6.18 5.08 1.53
N ARG A 156 -6.25 6.02 0.60
CA ARG A 156 -5.66 7.36 0.73
C ARG A 156 -6.66 8.42 0.33
N LYS A 157 -6.71 9.48 1.11
CA LYS A 157 -7.48 10.68 0.80
C LYS A 157 -6.67 11.89 1.19
N ARG A 158 -6.54 12.83 0.26
CA ARG A 158 -5.84 14.09 0.46
C ARG A 158 -6.58 15.21 -0.25
N ASP A 159 -7.01 16.18 0.52
CA ASP A 159 -7.83 17.29 0.00
C ASP A 159 -7.04 18.60 -0.13
N LYS A 160 -5.85 18.72 0.48
CA LYS A 160 -5.03 19.94 0.50
C LYS A 160 -3.55 19.65 0.71
N GLY A 161 -2.71 20.68 0.63
CA GLY A 161 -1.30 20.62 0.97
C GLY A 161 -0.41 20.13 -0.16
N PHE A 162 -0.84 20.29 -1.39
CA PHE A 162 -0.01 19.99 -2.56
C PHE A 162 0.90 21.16 -2.89
N LYS A 163 2.07 20.82 -3.41
CA LYS A 163 3.05 21.75 -3.96
C LYS A 163 3.33 21.41 -5.41
N ILE A 164 3.47 22.42 -6.24
CA ILE A 164 3.96 22.24 -7.60
C ILE A 164 5.48 22.11 -7.51
N LYS A 165 6.03 20.98 -7.94
CA LYS A 165 7.48 20.69 -7.88
C LYS A 165 8.20 21.04 -9.16
N ASP A 166 7.60 20.73 -10.30
CA ASP A 166 8.20 20.92 -11.61
C ASP A 166 7.16 21.51 -12.56
N LEU A 167 7.58 22.49 -13.37
CA LEU A 167 6.84 23.04 -14.50
C LEU A 167 7.75 22.98 -15.74
N VAL A 168 7.22 22.44 -16.82
CA VAL A 168 7.91 22.38 -18.12
C VAL A 168 6.94 22.78 -19.20
N GLY A 169 7.35 23.64 -20.13
CA GLY A 169 6.52 24.10 -21.26
C GLY A 169 5.49 25.17 -20.89
N PHE A 170 5.60 25.78 -19.71
CA PHE A 170 4.81 26.94 -19.29
C PHE A 170 5.58 28.23 -19.54
N LYS A 171 4.88 29.26 -20.02
CA LYS A 171 5.47 30.56 -20.34
C LYS A 171 4.72 31.69 -19.64
N ASP A 172 5.43 32.70 -19.21
CA ASP A 172 4.84 33.95 -18.72
C ASP A 172 4.34 34.83 -19.89
N ASN A 173 3.68 35.94 -19.55
CA ASN A 173 3.17 36.91 -20.53
C ASN A 173 4.25 37.54 -21.42
N ALA A 174 5.52 37.49 -21.00
CA ALA A 174 6.65 37.94 -21.78
C ALA A 174 7.26 36.84 -22.66
N GLY A 175 6.72 35.61 -22.62
CA GLY A 175 7.18 34.47 -23.39
C GLY A 175 8.33 33.69 -22.75
N ASN A 176 8.78 34.07 -21.53
CA ASN A 176 9.86 33.39 -20.84
C ASN A 176 9.36 32.06 -20.21
N GLU A 177 10.18 31.02 -20.26
CA GLU A 177 9.85 29.74 -19.62
C GLU A 177 9.81 29.84 -18.10
N ILE A 178 8.73 29.42 -17.49
CA ILE A 178 8.58 29.25 -16.05
C ILE A 178 9.15 27.88 -15.69
N ARG A 179 10.41 27.82 -15.21
CA ARG A 179 11.09 26.54 -14.91
C ARG A 179 10.94 26.08 -13.48
N THR A 180 10.75 26.99 -12.55
CA THR A 180 10.72 26.68 -11.12
C THR A 180 9.54 27.41 -10.47
N TYR A 181 8.59 26.64 -9.99
CA TYR A 181 7.50 27.14 -9.20
C TYR A 181 7.36 26.25 -7.96
N ASN A 182 7.63 26.79 -6.78
CA ASN A 182 7.53 26.05 -5.52
C ASN A 182 6.37 26.59 -4.68
N GLY A 183 5.22 26.75 -5.34
CA GLY A 183 4.01 27.28 -4.72
C GLY A 183 3.08 26.18 -4.21
N PHE A 184 2.31 26.52 -3.19
CA PHE A 184 1.19 25.68 -2.78
C PHE A 184 0.09 25.72 -3.83
N PHE A 185 -0.56 24.56 -4.03
CA PHE A 185 -1.68 24.42 -4.92
C PHE A 185 -2.83 23.72 -4.21
N ASP A 186 -3.83 24.47 -3.80
CA ASP A 186 -5.03 23.97 -3.11
C ASP A 186 -6.17 23.63 -4.09
N GLY A 187 -5.87 23.56 -5.39
CA GLY A 187 -6.82 23.23 -6.45
C GLY A 187 -6.94 21.73 -6.76
N ILE A 188 -6.29 20.85 -5.98
CA ILE A 188 -6.37 19.40 -6.21
C ILE A 188 -6.84 18.67 -4.96
N SER A 189 -7.70 17.66 -5.17
CA SER A 189 -7.97 16.63 -4.18
C SER A 189 -7.82 15.26 -4.81
N VAL A 190 -7.30 14.31 -4.03
CA VAL A 190 -6.99 12.96 -4.48
C VAL A 190 -7.59 11.94 -3.53
N LYS A 191 -8.22 10.92 -4.11
CA LYS A 191 -8.70 9.74 -3.39
C LYS A 191 -8.24 8.49 -4.11
N GLN A 192 -7.63 7.58 -3.38
CA GLN A 192 -7.11 6.31 -3.90
C GLN A 192 -7.49 5.18 -2.95
N LYS A 193 -7.89 4.05 -3.50
CA LYS A 193 -8.10 2.81 -2.74
C LYS A 193 -7.78 1.63 -3.64
N GLY A 194 -7.33 0.54 -3.04
CA GLY A 194 -7.05 -0.66 -3.81
C GLY A 194 -6.74 -1.85 -2.96
N VAL A 195 -6.72 -2.99 -3.62
CA VAL A 195 -6.34 -4.28 -3.08
C VAL A 195 -5.47 -5.01 -4.08
N ASN A 196 -4.37 -5.59 -3.60
CA ASN A 196 -3.49 -6.46 -4.36
C ASN A 196 -3.39 -7.80 -3.66
N VAL A 197 -3.75 -8.88 -4.36
CA VAL A 197 -3.66 -10.25 -3.86
C VAL A 197 -2.67 -10.98 -4.75
N TYR A 198 -1.68 -11.64 -4.17
CA TYR A 198 -0.64 -12.31 -4.94
C TYR A 198 -0.24 -13.65 -4.36
N TYR A 199 0.18 -14.54 -5.24
CA TYR A 199 0.66 -15.88 -4.96
C TYR A 199 2.17 -15.96 -5.12
N ILE A 200 2.83 -16.67 -4.20
CA ILE A 200 4.27 -16.89 -4.14
C ILE A 200 4.55 -18.34 -4.55
N PHE A 201 5.21 -18.54 -5.71
CA PHE A 201 5.40 -19.87 -6.26
C PHE A 201 6.36 -20.74 -5.44
N ASN A 202 7.51 -20.18 -5.05
CA ASN A 202 8.49 -20.91 -4.25
C ASN A 202 8.25 -20.75 -2.74
N ASN A 203 7.01 -20.86 -2.32
CA ASN A 203 6.53 -20.55 -0.98
C ASN A 203 7.15 -21.41 0.14
N LYS A 204 7.66 -22.60 -0.17
CA LYS A 204 8.33 -23.46 0.81
C LYS A 204 9.73 -22.96 1.19
N LYS A 205 10.44 -22.32 0.26
CA LYS A 205 11.83 -21.90 0.42
C LYS A 205 11.99 -20.38 0.54
N PHE A 206 11.11 -19.61 -0.06
CA PHE A 206 11.12 -18.15 -0.08
C PHE A 206 10.10 -17.58 0.90
N SER A 207 10.49 -16.58 1.69
CA SER A 207 9.61 -15.95 2.69
C SER A 207 9.59 -14.43 2.59
N TYR A 208 8.46 -13.85 2.18
CA TYR A 208 8.20 -12.42 2.36
C TYR A 208 8.10 -11.99 3.83
N PRO A 209 7.45 -12.79 4.71
CA PRO A 209 7.43 -12.48 6.13
C PRO A 209 8.80 -12.25 6.74
N ALA A 210 9.86 -12.89 6.24
CA ALA A 210 11.22 -12.68 6.73
C ALA A 210 11.75 -11.27 6.45
N ALA A 211 11.31 -10.62 5.36
CA ALA A 211 11.75 -9.29 4.98
C ALA A 211 10.86 -8.16 5.54
N TYR A 212 9.54 -8.42 5.71
CA TYR A 212 8.57 -7.32 5.91
C TYR A 212 7.77 -7.40 7.21
N SER A 213 7.55 -8.59 7.80
CA SER A 213 6.76 -8.75 9.03
C SER A 213 7.48 -9.42 10.19
N GLN A 214 8.70 -9.92 9.96
CA GLN A 214 9.57 -10.52 10.99
C GLN A 214 8.98 -11.76 11.71
N THR A 215 7.96 -12.40 11.09
CA THR A 215 7.35 -13.62 11.64
C THR A 215 8.12 -14.89 11.29
N THR A 216 9.13 -14.77 10.46
CA THR A 216 10.04 -15.85 10.06
C THR A 216 11.43 -15.30 9.80
N ASN A 217 12.43 -16.21 9.74
CA ASN A 217 13.78 -15.86 9.31
C ASN A 217 14.17 -16.69 8.09
N GLN A 218 14.67 -16.04 7.03
CA GLN A 218 15.28 -16.68 5.88
C GLN A 218 16.70 -17.10 6.24
N ARG A 219 17.04 -18.37 6.07
CA ARG A 219 18.37 -18.96 6.38
C ARG A 219 19.28 -19.06 5.17
N ILE A 220 18.70 -19.38 4.02
CA ILE A 220 19.42 -19.59 2.75
C ILE A 220 18.81 -18.66 1.74
N SER A 221 19.66 -17.99 0.95
CA SER A 221 19.24 -17.10 -0.13
C SER A 221 18.35 -17.84 -1.12
N CYS A 222 17.25 -17.23 -1.51
CA CYS A 222 16.26 -17.85 -2.37
C CYS A 222 15.39 -16.80 -3.04
N GLY A 223 14.88 -17.11 -4.22
CA GLY A 223 13.93 -16.27 -4.92
C GLY A 223 12.63 -16.99 -5.25
N SER A 224 11.63 -16.20 -5.65
CA SER A 224 10.34 -16.69 -6.08
C SER A 224 9.75 -15.81 -7.17
N PHE A 225 9.11 -16.44 -8.15
CA PHE A 225 8.13 -15.75 -8.98
C PHE A 225 6.87 -15.42 -8.17
N ILE A 226 6.23 -14.35 -8.56
CA ILE A 226 5.02 -13.82 -7.92
C ILE A 226 4.02 -13.51 -9.02
N LEU A 227 2.79 -13.96 -8.83
CA LEU A 227 1.67 -13.66 -9.71
C LEU A 227 0.54 -13.08 -8.86
N GLY A 228 -0.02 -11.96 -9.26
CA GLY A 228 -1.08 -11.32 -8.50
C GLY A 228 -2.16 -10.68 -9.35
N LEU A 229 -3.23 -10.34 -8.67
CA LEU A 229 -4.35 -9.56 -9.18
C LEU A 229 -4.47 -8.29 -8.35
N ASN A 230 -4.54 -7.17 -9.02
CA ASN A 230 -4.67 -5.88 -8.37
C ASN A 230 -5.94 -5.18 -8.86
N TYR A 231 -6.66 -4.59 -7.93
CA TYR A 231 -7.75 -3.65 -8.17
C TYR A 231 -7.44 -2.33 -7.51
N ALA A 232 -7.52 -1.24 -8.27
CA ALA A 232 -7.38 0.10 -7.73
C ALA A 232 -8.45 1.03 -8.28
N GLU A 233 -8.93 1.92 -7.45
CA GLU A 233 -9.81 3.03 -7.84
C GLU A 233 -9.17 4.34 -7.43
N GLN A 234 -9.05 5.26 -8.37
CA GLN A 234 -8.43 6.56 -8.15
C GLN A 234 -9.32 7.67 -8.69
N SER A 235 -9.40 8.76 -7.95
CA SER A 235 -10.16 9.96 -8.30
C SER A 235 -9.29 11.18 -8.05
N PHE A 236 -9.19 12.02 -9.07
CA PHE A 236 -8.50 13.31 -9.04
C PHE A 236 -9.50 14.39 -9.37
N HIS A 237 -9.65 15.34 -8.47
CA HIS A 237 -10.34 16.60 -8.73
C HIS A 237 -9.31 17.69 -8.89
N ILE A 238 -9.34 18.42 -10.01
CA ILE A 238 -8.42 19.53 -10.29
C ILE A 238 -9.25 20.75 -10.66
N ASN A 239 -9.06 21.83 -9.93
CA ASN A 239 -9.55 23.14 -10.29
C ASN A 239 -8.39 23.97 -10.82
N THR A 240 -8.30 24.10 -12.13
CA THR A 240 -7.23 24.82 -12.81
C THR A 240 -7.32 26.33 -12.64
N GLU A 241 -8.47 26.88 -12.23
CA GLU A 241 -8.65 28.30 -11.91
C GLU A 241 -7.90 28.73 -10.66
N LYS A 242 -7.44 27.77 -9.85
CA LYS A 242 -6.63 28.02 -8.65
C LYS A 242 -5.13 28.06 -8.93
N PHE A 243 -4.68 27.84 -10.15
CA PHE A 243 -3.32 28.13 -10.51
C PHE A 243 -3.07 29.65 -10.48
N ASP A 244 -1.83 30.04 -10.24
CA ASP A 244 -1.37 31.42 -10.39
C ASP A 244 -1.69 31.93 -11.81
N ASP A 245 -2.09 33.21 -11.94
CA ASP A 245 -2.49 33.83 -13.22
C ASP A 245 -1.48 33.56 -14.34
N LYS A 246 -0.18 33.58 -14.03
CA LYS A 246 0.90 33.29 -14.98
C LYS A 246 0.84 31.87 -15.56
N ILE A 247 0.34 30.91 -14.79
CA ILE A 247 0.19 29.52 -15.20
C ILE A 247 -1.13 29.35 -15.94
N GLN A 248 -2.21 29.98 -15.44
CA GLN A 248 -3.55 29.89 -16.04
C GLN A 248 -3.59 30.31 -17.50
N GLU A 249 -2.87 31.37 -17.86
CA GLU A 249 -2.84 31.91 -19.23
C GLU A 249 -2.15 30.96 -20.22
N SER A 250 -1.15 30.22 -19.76
CA SER A 250 -0.37 29.32 -20.60
C SER A 250 -0.82 27.85 -20.54
N ILE A 251 -1.73 27.49 -19.63
CA ILE A 251 -2.12 26.10 -19.43
C ILE A 251 -2.90 25.53 -20.62
N SER A 252 -2.51 24.37 -21.10
CA SER A 252 -3.18 23.67 -22.20
C SER A 252 -4.63 23.38 -21.89
N SER A 253 -5.50 23.49 -22.90
CA SER A 253 -6.90 23.06 -22.83
C SER A 253 -7.05 21.59 -22.45
N ASP A 254 -6.06 20.75 -22.77
CA ASP A 254 -6.04 19.33 -22.40
C ASP A 254 -6.08 19.11 -20.87
N PHE A 255 -5.58 20.06 -20.08
CA PHE A 255 -5.63 20.00 -18.61
C PHE A 255 -6.91 20.59 -18.00
N LYS A 256 -7.81 21.18 -18.79
CA LYS A 256 -9.03 21.81 -18.29
C LYS A 256 -10.14 20.79 -18.03
N PHE A 257 -9.88 19.78 -17.24
CA PHE A 257 -10.86 18.82 -16.72
C PHE A 257 -11.07 19.03 -15.22
N ASN A 258 -12.29 18.84 -14.75
CA ASN A 258 -12.64 19.01 -13.34
C ASN A 258 -12.41 17.74 -12.52
N GLU A 259 -12.61 16.57 -13.13
CA GLU A 259 -12.46 15.29 -12.43
C GLU A 259 -11.99 14.19 -13.39
N ILE A 260 -11.04 13.39 -12.92
CA ILE A 260 -10.67 12.11 -13.52
C ILE A 260 -10.92 11.02 -12.50
N LYS A 261 -11.70 10.01 -12.89
CA LYS A 261 -11.87 8.78 -12.12
C LYS A 261 -11.48 7.60 -12.97
N TYR A 262 -10.65 6.72 -12.44
CA TYR A 262 -10.40 5.45 -13.09
C TYR A 262 -10.42 4.26 -12.14
N LYS A 263 -10.93 3.15 -12.68
CA LYS A 263 -10.88 1.83 -12.09
C LYS A 263 -9.87 1.01 -12.87
N ASP A 264 -8.92 0.46 -12.17
CA ASP A 264 -7.83 -0.35 -12.69
C ASP A 264 -8.00 -1.80 -12.26
N TYR A 265 -7.96 -2.70 -13.21
CA TYR A 265 -7.94 -4.15 -13.03
C TYR A 265 -6.66 -4.67 -13.66
N SER A 266 -5.69 -5.05 -12.87
CA SER A 266 -4.39 -5.44 -13.40
C SER A 266 -3.95 -6.82 -12.93
N ILE A 267 -3.19 -7.47 -13.79
CA ILE A 267 -2.46 -8.70 -13.49
C ILE A 267 -1.01 -8.32 -13.34
N ASN A 268 -0.41 -8.66 -12.22
CA ASN A 268 0.99 -8.43 -11.97
C ASN A 268 1.75 -9.76 -11.96
N PHE A 269 2.93 -9.76 -12.57
CA PHE A 269 3.85 -10.90 -12.60
C PHE A 269 5.27 -10.38 -12.42
N GLY A 270 5.98 -10.95 -11.45
CA GLY A 270 7.31 -10.46 -11.14
C GLY A 270 8.16 -11.47 -10.40
N TYR A 271 9.29 -10.99 -9.91
CA TYR A 271 10.25 -11.78 -9.18
C TYR A 271 10.72 -11.08 -7.92
N SER A 272 10.92 -11.86 -6.88
CA SER A 272 11.48 -11.40 -5.62
C SER A 272 12.63 -12.29 -5.19
N TYR A 273 13.68 -11.70 -4.65
CA TYR A 273 14.86 -12.40 -4.18
C TYR A 273 15.22 -11.99 -2.77
N ASN A 274 15.40 -12.98 -1.89
CA ASN A 274 15.94 -12.87 -0.55
C ASN A 274 17.43 -13.25 -0.57
N TRP A 275 18.27 -12.26 -0.32
CA TRP A 275 19.70 -12.44 -0.21
C TRP A 275 20.12 -12.46 1.27
N VAL A 276 20.50 -13.63 1.77
CA VAL A 276 21.10 -13.78 3.09
C VAL A 276 22.59 -13.53 2.95
N PHE A 277 23.04 -12.31 3.20
CA PHE A 277 24.41 -11.87 2.97
C PHE A 277 25.33 -12.02 4.19
N ALA A 278 24.75 -12.20 5.38
CA ALA A 278 25.47 -12.49 6.62
C ALA A 278 24.55 -13.23 7.60
N ARG A 279 25.11 -13.71 8.69
CA ARG A 279 24.33 -14.37 9.75
C ARG A 279 23.25 -13.43 10.28
N ASN A 280 21.99 -13.85 10.20
CA ASN A 280 20.81 -13.08 10.62
C ASN A 280 20.55 -11.80 9.81
N CYS A 281 21.24 -11.59 8.69
CA CYS A 281 21.08 -10.43 7.83
C CYS A 281 20.46 -10.84 6.49
N LEU A 282 19.39 -10.18 6.12
CA LEU A 282 18.62 -10.40 4.91
C LEU A 282 18.46 -9.09 4.15
N ALA A 283 18.69 -9.13 2.84
CA ALA A 283 18.22 -8.11 1.91
C ALA A 283 17.19 -8.72 0.97
N ASN A 284 16.12 -8.01 0.69
CA ASN A 284 15.10 -8.39 -0.28
C ASN A 284 14.96 -7.32 -1.36
N ILE A 285 14.81 -7.76 -2.60
CA ILE A 285 14.35 -6.92 -3.71
C ILE A 285 13.22 -7.65 -4.43
N SER A 286 12.17 -6.91 -4.75
CA SER A 286 11.01 -7.42 -5.47
C SER A 286 10.55 -6.40 -6.50
N LEU A 287 10.42 -6.85 -7.74
CA LEU A 287 9.89 -6.06 -8.86
C LEU A 287 8.71 -6.83 -9.46
N THR A 288 7.56 -6.18 -9.47
CA THR A 288 6.30 -6.78 -9.91
C THR A 288 5.60 -5.83 -10.89
N PRO A 289 6.01 -5.83 -12.18
CA PRO A 289 5.29 -5.12 -13.23
C PRO A 289 3.88 -5.67 -13.37
N ALA A 290 2.94 -4.80 -13.76
CA ALA A 290 1.55 -5.15 -13.98
C ALA A 290 1.04 -4.58 -15.30
N ILE A 291 0.15 -5.33 -15.93
CA ILE A 291 -0.63 -4.89 -17.09
C ILE A 291 -2.06 -4.71 -16.63
N GLY A 292 -2.55 -3.47 -16.73
CA GLY A 292 -3.86 -3.06 -16.23
C GLY A 292 -4.82 -2.63 -17.34
N TYR A 293 -6.05 -3.11 -17.23
CA TYR A 293 -7.19 -2.58 -17.97
C TYR A 293 -7.84 -1.47 -17.15
N LYS A 294 -7.81 -0.23 -17.68
CA LYS A 294 -8.34 0.95 -16.99
C LYS A 294 -9.62 1.44 -17.64
N ASN A 295 -10.66 1.56 -16.82
CA ASN A 295 -11.91 2.21 -17.18
C ASN A 295 -11.93 3.61 -16.56
N THR A 296 -11.80 4.63 -17.39
CA THR A 296 -11.60 6.01 -16.98
C THR A 296 -12.80 6.86 -17.38
N SER A 297 -13.25 7.70 -16.47
CA SER A 297 -14.23 8.75 -16.69
C SER A 297 -13.58 10.11 -16.50
N PHE A 298 -13.63 10.95 -17.50
CA PHE A 298 -13.28 12.36 -17.44
C PHE A 298 -14.55 13.19 -17.33
N LYS A 299 -14.57 14.12 -16.40
CA LYS A 299 -15.64 15.11 -16.30
C LYS A 299 -15.06 16.48 -16.63
N PHE A 300 -15.52 17.05 -17.72
CA PHE A 300 -15.35 18.45 -18.09
C PHE A 300 -16.53 19.26 -17.53
N THR A 301 -16.53 20.58 -17.72
CA THR A 301 -17.62 21.45 -17.25
C THR A 301 -18.97 21.03 -17.84
N ASP A 302 -19.00 20.75 -19.15
CA ASP A 302 -20.24 20.52 -19.91
C ASP A 302 -20.38 19.10 -20.49
N SER A 303 -19.37 18.23 -20.30
CA SER A 303 -19.34 16.89 -20.87
C SER A 303 -18.68 15.87 -19.97
N ARG A 304 -18.92 14.59 -20.28
CA ARG A 304 -18.27 13.46 -19.64
C ARG A 304 -17.85 12.45 -20.71
N ASP A 305 -16.57 12.10 -20.70
CA ASP A 305 -16.00 11.10 -21.59
C ASP A 305 -15.66 9.82 -20.82
N PHE A 306 -15.84 8.67 -21.47
CA PHE A 306 -15.45 7.36 -20.96
C PHE A 306 -14.41 6.73 -21.88
N ILE A 307 -13.30 6.28 -21.30
CA ILE A 307 -12.19 5.73 -22.05
C ILE A 307 -11.75 4.44 -21.41
N LYS A 308 -11.46 3.47 -22.27
CA LYS A 308 -10.92 2.17 -21.89
C LYS A 308 -9.55 2.03 -22.54
N ASN A 309 -8.54 1.71 -21.74
CA ASN A 309 -7.18 1.52 -22.23
C ASN A 309 -6.39 0.53 -21.40
N ILE A 310 -5.29 0.05 -21.96
CA ILE A 310 -4.32 -0.82 -21.30
C ILE A 310 -3.14 0.05 -20.87
N ASN A 311 -2.70 -0.11 -19.65
CA ASN A 311 -1.58 0.63 -19.07
C ASN A 311 -0.66 -0.31 -18.29
N PHE A 312 0.54 0.20 -18.01
CA PHE A 312 1.55 -0.50 -17.23
C PHE A 312 1.68 0.13 -15.86
N ASP A 313 1.72 -0.71 -14.85
CA ASP A 313 1.95 -0.31 -13.47
C ASP A 313 3.14 -1.08 -12.90
N LEU A 314 3.69 -0.61 -11.79
CA LEU A 314 4.84 -1.26 -11.15
C LEU A 314 4.68 -1.24 -9.63
N ILE A 315 4.88 -2.40 -9.01
CA ILE A 315 5.01 -2.54 -7.56
C ILE A 315 6.46 -2.88 -7.26
N THR A 316 7.11 -2.07 -6.43
CA THR A 316 8.50 -2.28 -6.01
C THR A 316 8.56 -2.46 -4.50
N ARG A 317 9.33 -3.44 -4.06
CA ARG A 317 9.63 -3.64 -2.64
C ARG A 317 11.12 -3.87 -2.46
N ILE A 318 11.69 -3.21 -1.44
CA ILE A 318 13.07 -3.38 -1.03
C ILE A 318 13.07 -3.49 0.49
N GLY A 319 13.86 -4.39 1.05
CA GLY A 319 13.99 -4.53 2.49
C GLY A 319 15.39 -4.97 2.87
N VAL A 320 15.88 -4.45 3.98
CA VAL A 320 17.11 -4.91 4.63
C VAL A 320 16.80 -5.09 6.10
N VAL A 321 17.12 -6.25 6.66
CA VAL A 321 16.81 -6.58 8.04
C VAL A 321 17.91 -7.40 8.68
N TYR A 322 18.18 -7.08 9.94
CA TYR A 322 18.85 -7.95 10.89
C TYR A 322 17.80 -8.57 11.82
N ASN A 323 17.75 -9.89 11.92
CA ASN A 323 16.81 -10.59 12.78
C ASN A 323 17.45 -11.86 13.38
N ASN A 324 17.80 -11.80 14.66
CA ASN A 324 18.34 -12.95 15.40
C ASN A 324 17.28 -13.80 16.13
N SER A 325 16.02 -13.66 15.71
CA SER A 325 14.81 -14.25 16.31
C SER A 325 14.34 -13.55 17.60
N ARG A 326 15.21 -13.00 18.43
CA ARG A 326 14.84 -12.27 19.66
C ARG A 326 14.71 -10.77 19.42
N TYR A 327 15.68 -10.19 18.72
CA TYR A 327 15.71 -8.77 18.36
C TYR A 327 15.79 -8.64 16.86
N PHE A 328 15.16 -7.61 16.33
CA PHE A 328 15.25 -7.27 14.92
C PHE A 328 15.28 -5.76 14.72
N ILE A 329 15.95 -5.37 13.67
CA ILE A 329 15.94 -4.01 13.14
C ILE A 329 15.93 -4.08 11.61
N GLY A 330 15.19 -3.23 10.96
CA GLY A 330 15.11 -3.25 9.50
C GLY A 330 14.68 -1.93 8.89
N LEU A 331 15.00 -1.82 7.61
CA LEU A 331 14.57 -0.76 6.72
C LEU A 331 13.80 -1.41 5.57
N SER A 332 12.63 -0.88 5.23
CA SER A 332 11.88 -1.33 4.08
C SER A 332 11.33 -0.17 3.28
N HIS A 333 11.22 -0.37 1.97
CA HIS A 333 10.57 0.53 1.02
C HIS A 333 9.57 -0.26 0.20
N ILE A 334 8.34 0.24 0.13
CA ILE A 334 7.27 -0.32 -0.70
C ILE A 334 6.68 0.81 -1.51
N SER A 335 6.62 0.67 -2.81
CA SER A 335 6.02 1.66 -3.69
C SER A 335 5.13 1.06 -4.76
N HIS A 336 4.11 1.82 -5.13
CA HIS A 336 3.21 1.56 -6.24
C HIS A 336 3.29 2.73 -7.20
N THR A 337 3.49 2.43 -8.47
CA THR A 337 3.48 3.41 -9.56
C THR A 337 2.41 3.00 -10.56
N TYR A 338 1.52 3.91 -10.85
CA TYR A 338 0.44 3.75 -11.83
C TYR A 338 0.68 4.68 -13.01
N SER A 339 0.53 4.16 -14.21
CA SER A 339 0.55 4.96 -15.41
C SER A 339 -0.84 5.00 -16.04
N TYR A 340 -1.15 6.13 -16.64
CA TYR A 340 -2.34 6.33 -17.45
C TYR A 340 -1.97 7.16 -18.66
N ARG A 341 -2.34 6.73 -19.85
CA ARG A 341 -2.10 7.46 -21.08
C ARG A 341 -3.37 7.49 -21.93
N LYS A 342 -3.78 8.66 -22.32
CA LYS A 342 -4.79 8.94 -23.35
C LYS A 342 -4.07 9.66 -24.49
N THR A 343 -4.66 9.76 -25.67
CA THR A 343 -4.09 10.34 -26.90
C THR A 343 -3.21 11.58 -26.68
N ASN A 344 -3.61 12.51 -25.79
CA ASN A 344 -2.91 13.77 -25.55
C ASN A 344 -2.48 13.95 -24.09
N ILE A 345 -2.98 13.15 -23.15
CA ILE A 345 -2.71 13.31 -21.72
C ILE A 345 -2.06 12.04 -21.18
N SER A 346 -1.00 12.22 -20.44
CA SER A 346 -0.38 11.17 -19.62
C SER A 346 -0.38 11.56 -18.16
N ILE A 347 -0.77 10.63 -17.29
CA ILE A 347 -0.72 10.79 -15.84
C ILE A 347 0.13 9.65 -15.29
N VAL A 348 1.18 10.00 -14.59
CA VAL A 348 1.97 9.04 -13.82
C VAL A 348 1.87 9.44 -12.36
N ASN A 349 1.32 8.56 -11.55
CA ASN A 349 1.24 8.80 -10.13
C ASN A 349 1.85 7.65 -9.36
N GLY A 350 2.52 7.98 -8.29
CA GLY A 350 3.12 7.00 -7.42
C GLY A 350 2.99 7.39 -5.96
N PHE A 351 3.01 6.38 -5.13
CA PHE A 351 3.10 6.52 -3.71
C PHE A 351 3.94 5.41 -3.11
N GLY A 352 4.57 5.72 -2.01
CA GLY A 352 5.38 4.74 -1.31
C GLY A 352 5.57 5.06 0.15
N THR A 353 6.14 4.10 0.85
CA THR A 353 6.46 4.21 2.26
C THR A 353 7.85 3.67 2.50
N ILE A 354 8.68 4.46 3.19
CA ILE A 354 9.96 4.03 3.73
C ILE A 354 9.75 3.82 5.22
N ASN A 355 10.02 2.60 5.71
CA ASN A 355 9.85 2.23 7.10
C ASN A 355 11.20 1.89 7.72
N LEU A 356 11.54 2.53 8.83
CA LEU A 356 12.59 2.11 9.75
C LEU A 356 11.91 1.51 10.99
N TYR A 357 12.23 0.27 11.32
CA TYR A 357 11.58 -0.41 12.42
C TYR A 357 12.59 -1.19 13.26
N ALA A 358 12.27 -1.30 14.54
CA ALA A 358 13.01 -2.14 15.47
C ALA A 358 12.02 -2.82 16.44
N GLY A 359 12.35 -4.01 16.87
CA GLY A 359 11.48 -4.75 17.76
C GLY A 359 12.14 -5.93 18.43
N PHE A 360 11.37 -6.55 19.29
CA PHE A 360 11.79 -7.72 20.03
C PHE A 360 10.64 -8.70 20.25
N ASN A 361 11.01 -9.96 20.37
CA ASN A 361 10.11 -11.08 20.54
C ASN A 361 10.16 -11.62 21.96
N LEU A 362 9.00 -11.89 22.56
CA LEU A 362 8.81 -12.31 23.94
C LEU A 362 8.05 -13.64 24.00
N PHE A 363 8.24 -14.34 25.12
CA PHE A 363 7.56 -15.59 25.46
C PHE A 363 7.76 -16.69 24.40
N LYS A 364 8.81 -17.51 24.59
CA LYS A 364 9.01 -18.71 23.75
C LYS A 364 7.77 -19.61 23.75
N LYS A 365 7.50 -20.20 22.59
CA LYS A 365 6.48 -21.24 22.43
C LYS A 365 6.87 -22.49 23.18
#